data_05ca8ebf7dfb785eabd0cbe59207cd2c
#
_entry.id   05ca8ebf7dfb785eabd0cbe59207cd2c
#
_cell.length_a   1.000
_cell.length_b   1.000
_cell.length_c   1.000
_cell.angle_alpha   90.00
_cell.angle_beta   90.00
_cell.angle_gamma   90.00
#
_symmetry.space_group_name_H-M   'P 1'
#
loop_
_entity.id
_entity.type
_entity.pdbx_description
1 polymer ?
#
loop_
_entity_poly.entity_id
_entity_poly.type
_entity_poly.pdbx_seq_one_letter_code
_entity_poly.pdbx_strand_id
1 'polypeptide(L)'
;MSKIDTIESISDKLAATSISVVPKRCVYIRNWHSRCRSCLSACQHDAVKRSLGHLAIDSELCTNCGACVCACPTSAMSTTAPSATEIVRQARISAERNAGSAAFICERHARAAAIDTNRVVVLPCLNYLDEYLITGMFALKFKRVILFTPSCEGCDVDCEQPYFEEMVRSTRELLDLWKIPGTFATL
;
A
#
# COMPACT_ATOMS: atom_id res chain seq x y z
N MET A 1 8.85 -23.73 28.97
CA MET A 1 8.77 -23.22 27.59
C MET A 1 10.19 -23.14 27.04
N SER A 2 10.45 -23.86 25.96
CA SER A 2 11.76 -23.92 25.30
C SER A 2 12.03 -22.58 24.58
N LYS A 3 13.32 -22.20 24.44
CA LYS A 3 13.71 -21.04 23.61
C LYS A 3 13.25 -21.20 22.15
N ILE A 4 13.07 -22.44 21.70
CA ILE A 4 12.58 -22.79 20.37
C ILE A 4 11.10 -22.43 20.25
N ASP A 5 10.27 -22.75 21.23
CA ASP A 5 8.83 -22.42 21.25
C ASP A 5 8.60 -20.91 21.19
N THR A 6 9.52 -20.14 21.79
CA THR A 6 9.47 -18.68 21.76
C THR A 6 9.85 -18.11 20.39
N ILE A 7 10.82 -18.72 19.71
CA ILE A 7 11.25 -18.29 18.35
C ILE A 7 10.18 -18.64 17.31
N GLU A 8 9.58 -19.82 17.38
CA GLU A 8 8.48 -20.22 16.50
C GLU A 8 7.26 -19.32 16.70
N SER A 9 6.87 -19.02 17.94
CA SER A 9 5.75 -18.10 18.23
C SER A 9 6.00 -16.67 17.76
N ILE A 10 7.26 -16.20 17.77
CA ILE A 10 7.64 -14.89 17.23
C ILE A 10 7.65 -14.93 15.70
N SER A 11 8.11 -16.02 15.10
CA SER A 11 8.10 -16.21 13.64
C SER A 11 6.68 -16.25 13.08
N ASP A 12 5.77 -16.96 13.73
CA ASP A 12 4.36 -17.06 13.33
C ASP A 12 3.63 -15.71 13.47
N LYS A 13 3.93 -14.96 14.54
CA LYS A 13 3.40 -13.60 14.73
C LYS A 13 3.95 -12.59 13.73
N LEU A 14 5.20 -12.73 13.28
CA LEU A 14 5.81 -11.92 12.23
C LEU A 14 5.28 -12.27 10.84
N ALA A 15 4.85 -13.51 10.61
CA ALA A 15 4.28 -13.97 9.35
C ALA A 15 2.78 -13.61 9.18
N ALA A 16 2.10 -13.20 10.24
CA ALA A 16 0.65 -12.99 10.24
C ALA A 16 0.19 -11.68 9.58
N THR A 17 1.09 -10.74 9.30
CA THR A 17 0.73 -9.46 8.64
C THR A 17 1.52 -9.24 7.36
N SER A 18 0.81 -8.78 6.32
CA SER A 18 1.42 -8.35 5.05
C SER A 18 1.97 -6.92 5.10
N ILE A 19 1.99 -6.29 6.27
CA ILE A 19 2.48 -4.92 6.46
C ILE A 19 3.73 -4.94 7.32
N SER A 20 4.73 -4.18 6.95
CA SER A 20 5.99 -4.04 7.68
C SER A 20 6.41 -2.59 7.81
N VAL A 21 7.32 -2.33 8.75
CA VAL A 21 7.93 -1.00 8.94
C VAL A 21 9.36 -1.02 8.43
N VAL A 22 9.72 -0.04 7.59
CA VAL A 22 11.11 0.21 7.15
C VAL A 22 11.71 1.31 8.04
N PRO A 23 12.48 0.97 9.09
CA PRO A 23 12.89 1.94 10.11
C PRO A 23 13.68 3.12 9.56
N LYS A 24 14.55 2.88 8.58
CA LYS A 24 15.39 3.91 7.95
C LYS A 24 14.60 5.01 7.23
N ARG A 25 13.36 4.74 6.84
CA ARG A 25 12.45 5.70 6.18
C ARG A 25 11.54 6.41 7.16
N CYS A 26 11.28 5.83 8.33
CA CYS A 26 10.33 6.36 9.29
C CYS A 26 10.87 7.61 9.99
N VAL A 27 10.19 8.73 9.78
CA VAL A 27 10.55 10.01 10.43
C VAL A 27 10.54 9.90 11.96
N TYR A 28 9.55 9.19 12.51
CA TYR A 28 9.44 9.02 13.96
C TYR A 28 10.53 8.13 14.55
N ILE A 29 10.90 7.01 13.89
CA ILE A 29 11.97 6.12 14.37
C ILE A 29 13.32 6.84 14.29
N ARG A 30 13.56 7.63 13.24
CA ARG A 30 14.79 8.41 13.06
C ARG A 30 14.91 9.57 14.04
N ASN A 31 13.77 10.13 14.44
CA ASN A 31 13.69 11.21 15.41
C ASN A 31 12.39 11.04 16.22
N TRP A 32 12.51 10.45 17.41
CA TRP A 32 11.39 10.16 18.30
C TRP A 32 10.65 11.39 18.83
N HIS A 33 11.25 12.60 18.71
CA HIS A 33 10.57 13.88 18.96
C HIS A 33 9.62 14.27 17.80
N SER A 34 9.70 13.60 16.65
CA SER A 34 8.80 13.87 15.53
C SER A 34 7.34 13.65 15.95
N ARG A 35 6.47 14.54 15.51
CA ARG A 35 5.02 14.46 15.75
C ARG A 35 4.28 13.64 14.68
N CYS A 36 4.99 13.01 13.74
CA CYS A 36 4.37 12.20 12.71
C CYS A 36 3.52 11.08 13.32
N ARG A 37 2.27 11.01 12.90
CA ARG A 37 1.27 10.02 13.36
C ARG A 37 0.42 9.45 12.21
N SER A 38 0.77 9.71 10.95
CA SER A 38 -0.05 9.38 9.78
C SER A 38 -0.51 7.91 9.78
N CYS A 39 0.40 6.96 10.00
CA CYS A 39 0.04 5.54 10.03
C CYS A 39 -0.84 5.15 11.24
N LEU A 40 -0.69 5.84 12.38
CA LEU A 40 -1.57 5.61 13.54
C LEU A 40 -2.98 6.15 13.25
N SER A 41 -3.05 7.38 12.72
CA SER A 41 -4.35 8.02 12.42
C SER A 41 -5.11 7.30 11.30
N ALA A 42 -4.40 6.62 10.39
CA ALA A 42 -5.00 5.85 9.31
C ALA A 42 -5.45 4.45 9.73
N CYS A 43 -5.03 3.97 10.90
CA CYS A 43 -5.37 2.61 11.35
C CYS A 43 -6.65 2.63 12.20
N GLN A 44 -7.75 2.18 11.62
CA GLN A 44 -9.05 2.11 12.31
C GLN A 44 -9.11 1.01 13.37
N HIS A 45 -8.21 0.02 13.27
CA HIS A 45 -8.15 -1.11 14.19
C HIS A 45 -7.09 -0.96 15.28
N ASP A 46 -6.48 0.23 15.40
CA ASP A 46 -5.39 0.49 16.36
C ASP A 46 -4.26 -0.56 16.33
N ALA A 47 -4.05 -1.21 15.18
CA ALA A 47 -3.01 -2.22 15.03
C ALA A 47 -1.59 -1.62 15.01
N VAL A 48 -1.43 -0.35 14.67
CA VAL A 48 -0.12 0.32 14.66
C VAL A 48 0.19 0.84 16.06
N LYS A 49 1.18 0.23 16.70
CA LYS A 49 1.63 0.58 18.05
C LYS A 49 2.89 1.44 18.00
N ARG A 50 2.94 2.46 18.85
CA ARG A 50 4.05 3.39 18.95
C ARG A 50 4.60 3.41 20.37
N SER A 51 5.91 3.24 20.49
CA SER A 51 6.65 3.43 21.74
C SER A 51 7.95 4.18 21.46
N LEU A 52 8.71 4.58 22.49
CA LEU A 52 9.92 5.41 22.37
C LEU A 52 10.84 4.96 21.21
N GLY A 53 10.76 5.66 20.06
CA GLY A 53 11.58 5.37 18.88
C GLY A 53 11.25 4.08 18.12
N HIS A 54 10.14 3.41 18.45
CA HIS A 54 9.73 2.17 17.83
C HIS A 54 8.31 2.24 17.28
N LEU A 55 8.09 1.56 16.16
CA LEU A 55 6.77 1.24 15.62
C LEU A 55 6.67 -0.28 15.47
N ALA A 56 5.54 -0.83 15.87
CA ALA A 56 5.21 -2.23 15.70
C ALA A 56 3.80 -2.36 15.13
N ILE A 57 3.52 -3.47 14.48
CA ILE A 57 2.19 -3.82 13.99
C ILE A 57 1.70 -5.01 14.80
N ASP A 58 0.56 -4.83 15.42
CA ASP A 58 -0.14 -5.89 16.14
C ASP A 58 -0.85 -6.77 15.11
N SER A 59 -0.36 -7.99 14.94
CA SER A 59 -0.87 -8.93 13.94
C SER A 59 -2.27 -9.46 14.26
N GLU A 60 -2.69 -9.42 15.52
CA GLU A 60 -4.03 -9.86 15.93
C GLU A 60 -5.10 -8.82 15.56
N LEU A 61 -4.71 -7.54 15.54
CA LEU A 61 -5.59 -6.43 15.19
C LEU A 61 -5.48 -6.02 13.71
N CYS A 62 -4.41 -6.39 13.02
CA CYS A 62 -4.13 -5.95 11.67
C CYS A 62 -4.98 -6.69 10.64
N THR A 63 -5.86 -5.99 9.94
CA THR A 63 -6.71 -6.51 8.84
C THR A 63 -6.01 -6.52 7.49
N ASN A 64 -4.74 -6.12 7.41
CA ASN A 64 -3.99 -5.99 6.15
C ASN A 64 -4.64 -5.04 5.13
N CYS A 65 -5.39 -4.03 5.58
CA CYS A 65 -6.08 -3.08 4.70
C CYS A 65 -5.14 -2.14 3.91
N GLY A 66 -3.90 -1.94 4.36
CA GLY A 66 -2.92 -1.07 3.70
C GLY A 66 -3.11 0.43 3.95
N ALA A 67 -4.12 0.89 4.69
CA ALA A 67 -4.34 2.32 4.93
C ALA A 67 -3.11 3.04 5.52
N CYS A 68 -2.38 2.38 6.41
CA CYS A 68 -1.12 2.89 6.97
C CYS A 68 0.00 3.02 5.93
N VAL A 69 -0.01 2.20 4.88
CA VAL A 69 0.94 2.27 3.74
C VAL A 69 0.61 3.49 2.90
N CYS A 70 -0.65 3.61 2.47
CA CYS A 70 -1.15 4.72 1.68
C CYS A 70 -0.92 6.08 2.38
N ALA A 71 -1.16 6.15 3.69
CA ALA A 71 -1.03 7.37 4.48
C ALA A 71 0.43 7.74 4.84
N CYS A 72 1.42 6.89 4.55
CA CYS A 72 2.78 7.12 5.00
C CYS A 72 3.54 8.08 4.06
N PRO A 73 3.88 9.32 4.49
CA PRO A 73 4.49 10.32 3.61
C PRO A 73 5.94 9.99 3.22
N THR A 74 6.54 8.96 3.81
CA THR A 74 7.93 8.58 3.55
C THR A 74 8.08 7.13 3.09
N SER A 75 6.95 6.46 2.76
CA SER A 75 6.89 5.05 2.39
C SER A 75 7.64 4.15 3.38
N ALA A 76 7.59 4.51 4.66
CA ALA A 76 8.16 3.71 5.74
C ALA A 76 7.29 2.51 6.12
N MET A 77 5.97 2.63 5.95
CA MET A 77 5.06 1.50 5.99
C MET A 77 5.09 0.84 4.61
N SER A 78 5.29 -0.46 4.57
CA SER A 78 5.48 -1.20 3.31
C SER A 78 4.74 -2.52 3.34
N THR A 79 4.29 -2.97 2.19
CA THR A 79 3.68 -4.29 2.03
C THR A 79 4.75 -5.36 1.80
N THR A 80 4.51 -6.57 2.27
CA THR A 80 5.39 -7.73 2.11
C THR A 80 4.79 -8.80 1.19
N ALA A 81 3.46 -8.89 1.14
CA ALA A 81 2.71 -9.82 0.30
C ALA A 81 1.44 -9.16 -0.28
N PRO A 82 1.46 -8.68 -1.54
CA PRO A 82 2.64 -8.57 -2.41
C PRO A 82 3.60 -7.44 -1.98
N SER A 83 4.88 -7.65 -2.17
CA SER A 83 5.89 -6.60 -1.95
C SER A 83 5.83 -5.52 -3.04
N ALA A 84 6.40 -4.33 -2.77
CA ALA A 84 6.48 -3.25 -3.78
C ALA A 84 7.18 -3.73 -5.07
N THR A 85 8.23 -4.56 -4.97
CA THR A 85 8.92 -5.13 -6.13
C THR A 85 7.99 -6.07 -6.92
N GLU A 86 7.22 -6.88 -6.24
CA GLU A 86 6.26 -7.78 -6.88
C GLU A 86 5.12 -7.00 -7.55
N ILE A 87 4.61 -5.95 -6.91
CA ILE A 87 3.61 -5.05 -7.50
C ILE A 87 4.13 -4.44 -8.81
N VAL A 88 5.36 -3.92 -8.82
CA VAL A 88 5.98 -3.35 -10.03
C VAL A 88 6.19 -4.43 -11.10
N ARG A 89 6.58 -5.65 -10.73
CA ARG A 89 6.72 -6.77 -11.67
C ARG A 89 5.39 -7.12 -12.33
N GLN A 90 4.33 -7.23 -11.56
CA GLN A 90 2.98 -7.49 -12.07
C GLN A 90 2.47 -6.32 -12.93
N ALA A 91 2.76 -5.08 -12.53
CA ALA A 91 2.43 -3.88 -13.30
C ALA A 91 3.10 -3.89 -14.69
N ARG A 92 4.35 -4.35 -14.80
CA ARG A 92 5.03 -4.51 -16.11
C ARG A 92 4.31 -5.51 -17.01
N ILE A 93 3.93 -6.68 -16.46
CA ILE A 93 3.17 -7.68 -17.21
C ILE A 93 1.82 -7.11 -17.67
N SER A 94 1.12 -6.39 -16.80
CA SER A 94 -0.12 -5.69 -17.14
C SER A 94 0.11 -4.68 -18.27
N ALA A 95 1.16 -3.86 -18.17
CA ALA A 95 1.48 -2.84 -19.17
C ALA A 95 1.84 -3.43 -20.54
N GLU A 96 2.56 -4.54 -20.59
CA GLU A 96 2.88 -5.26 -21.84
C GLU A 96 1.61 -5.71 -22.56
N ARG A 97 0.59 -6.16 -21.81
CA ARG A 97 -0.69 -6.63 -22.32
C ARG A 97 -1.69 -5.51 -22.65
N ASN A 98 -1.44 -4.29 -22.18
CA ASN A 98 -2.35 -3.13 -22.31
C ASN A 98 -1.67 -1.91 -22.94
N ALA A 99 -0.82 -2.11 -23.95
CA ALA A 99 -0.18 -1.03 -24.71
C ALA A 99 0.57 0.02 -23.83
N GLY A 100 1.24 -0.45 -22.77
CA GLY A 100 2.01 0.38 -21.86
C GLY A 100 1.21 0.92 -20.66
N SER A 101 0.00 0.43 -20.44
CA SER A 101 -0.89 0.84 -19.35
C SER A 101 -0.90 -0.21 -18.24
N ALA A 102 -0.42 0.13 -17.03
CA ALA A 102 -0.61 -0.71 -15.85
C ALA A 102 -1.97 -0.42 -15.22
N ALA A 103 -2.79 -1.43 -15.04
CA ALA A 103 -4.12 -1.33 -14.47
C ALA A 103 -4.18 -2.08 -13.13
N PHE A 104 -4.79 -1.46 -12.13
CA PHE A 104 -4.89 -1.98 -10.77
C PHE A 104 -6.34 -2.05 -10.30
N ILE A 105 -6.65 -3.09 -9.55
CA ILE A 105 -7.97 -3.33 -8.99
C ILE A 105 -7.84 -4.05 -7.64
N CYS A 106 -8.77 -3.83 -6.71
CA CYS A 106 -8.81 -4.62 -5.48
C CYS A 106 -9.47 -5.99 -5.71
N GLU A 107 -9.10 -6.98 -4.91
CA GLU A 107 -9.61 -8.36 -5.00
C GLU A 107 -11.14 -8.44 -4.98
N ARG A 108 -11.77 -7.70 -4.07
CA ARG A 108 -13.22 -7.67 -3.94
C ARG A 108 -13.88 -7.27 -5.26
N HIS A 109 -13.41 -6.19 -5.87
CA HIS A 109 -13.97 -5.69 -7.12
C HIS A 109 -13.65 -6.59 -8.31
N ALA A 110 -12.45 -7.15 -8.35
CA ALA A 110 -12.06 -8.10 -9.38
C ALA A 110 -12.98 -9.34 -9.39
N ARG A 111 -13.36 -9.83 -8.19
CA ARG A 111 -14.31 -10.94 -8.06
C ARG A 111 -15.72 -10.55 -8.50
N ALA A 112 -16.19 -9.35 -8.13
CA ALA A 112 -17.55 -8.89 -8.46
C ALA A 112 -17.72 -8.60 -9.95
N ALA A 113 -16.73 -8.04 -10.61
CA ALA A 113 -16.80 -7.57 -11.99
C ALA A 113 -16.38 -8.64 -13.03
N ALA A 114 -16.01 -9.85 -12.61
CA ALA A 114 -15.54 -10.94 -13.49
C ALA A 114 -14.46 -10.47 -14.50
N ILE A 115 -13.55 -9.61 -14.07
CA ILE A 115 -12.51 -9.01 -14.91
C ILE A 115 -11.45 -10.06 -15.27
N ASP A 116 -10.90 -9.97 -16.48
CA ASP A 116 -9.73 -10.75 -16.89
C ASP A 116 -8.49 -10.34 -16.06
N THR A 117 -8.23 -11.10 -15.01
CA THR A 117 -7.13 -10.87 -14.07
C THR A 117 -5.75 -11.01 -14.71
N ASN A 118 -5.66 -11.56 -15.95
CA ASN A 118 -4.39 -11.61 -16.68
C ASN A 118 -3.92 -10.24 -17.20
N ARG A 119 -4.82 -9.26 -17.25
CA ARG A 119 -4.53 -7.92 -17.79
C ARG A 119 -4.43 -6.85 -16.72
N VAL A 120 -4.82 -7.15 -15.50
CA VAL A 120 -4.83 -6.20 -14.38
C VAL A 120 -4.00 -6.74 -13.21
N VAL A 121 -3.48 -5.84 -12.41
CA VAL A 121 -2.84 -6.19 -11.13
C VAL A 121 -3.92 -6.21 -10.08
N VAL A 122 -4.15 -7.37 -9.49
CA VAL A 122 -5.11 -7.54 -8.40
C VAL A 122 -4.37 -7.39 -7.08
N LEU A 123 -4.82 -6.47 -6.24
CA LEU A 123 -4.27 -6.20 -4.91
C LEU A 123 -5.33 -6.51 -3.84
N PRO A 124 -4.93 -6.90 -2.63
CA PRO A 124 -5.88 -7.05 -1.52
C PRO A 124 -6.73 -5.79 -1.32
N CYS A 125 -6.11 -4.62 -1.34
CA CYS A 125 -6.74 -3.31 -1.37
C CYS A 125 -5.87 -2.34 -2.18
N LEU A 126 -6.48 -1.32 -2.81
CA LEU A 126 -5.73 -0.27 -3.52
C LEU A 126 -4.88 0.60 -2.57
N ASN A 127 -5.15 0.60 -1.28
CA ASN A 127 -4.31 1.21 -0.24
C ASN A 127 -2.90 0.58 -0.11
N TYR A 128 -2.62 -0.51 -0.84
CA TYR A 128 -1.27 -1.06 -1.02
C TYR A 128 -0.39 -0.20 -1.92
N LEU A 129 -0.99 0.74 -2.65
CA LEU A 129 -0.29 1.72 -3.46
C LEU A 129 -0.06 2.98 -2.64
N ASP A 130 1.15 3.51 -2.75
CA ASP A 130 1.51 4.82 -2.23
C ASP A 130 1.98 5.74 -3.37
N GLU A 131 2.09 7.03 -3.07
CA GLU A 131 2.55 8.05 -4.02
C GLU A 131 3.92 7.72 -4.60
N TYR A 132 4.85 7.19 -3.77
CA TYR A 132 6.19 6.82 -4.20
C TYR A 132 6.18 5.69 -5.23
N LEU A 133 5.34 4.68 -5.02
CA LEU A 133 5.22 3.53 -5.92
C LEU A 133 4.63 3.95 -7.27
N ILE A 134 3.58 4.78 -7.26
CA ILE A 134 2.94 5.26 -8.49
C ILE A 134 3.88 6.18 -9.27
N THR A 135 4.50 7.17 -8.63
CA THR A 135 5.47 8.06 -9.30
C THR A 135 6.69 7.30 -9.81
N GLY A 136 7.13 6.28 -9.06
CA GLY A 136 8.20 5.36 -9.46
C GLY A 136 7.88 4.59 -10.73
N MET A 137 6.63 4.20 -10.96
CA MET A 137 6.21 3.55 -12.21
C MET A 137 6.41 4.47 -13.41
N PHE A 138 6.10 5.76 -13.32
CA PHE A 138 6.35 6.71 -14.40
C PHE A 138 7.86 6.91 -14.65
N ALA A 139 8.68 6.92 -13.61
CA ALA A 139 10.14 6.92 -13.75
C ALA A 139 10.64 5.64 -14.49
N LEU A 140 9.95 4.51 -14.34
CA LEU A 140 10.18 3.27 -15.06
C LEU A 140 9.53 3.23 -16.46
N LYS A 141 9.07 4.39 -16.98
CA LYS A 141 8.53 4.58 -18.34
C LYS A 141 7.17 3.91 -18.59
N PHE A 142 6.36 3.70 -17.57
CA PHE A 142 4.96 3.37 -17.80
C PHE A 142 4.25 4.55 -18.46
N LYS A 143 3.45 4.26 -19.48
CA LYS A 143 2.69 5.30 -20.21
C LYS A 143 1.44 5.73 -19.44
N ARG A 144 0.81 4.79 -18.75
CA ARG A 144 -0.41 5.03 -17.98
C ARG A 144 -0.41 4.16 -16.74
N VAL A 145 -0.96 4.70 -15.65
CA VAL A 145 -1.32 3.98 -14.43
C VAL A 145 -2.81 4.23 -14.21
N ILE A 146 -3.60 3.17 -14.17
CA ILE A 146 -5.05 3.22 -14.07
C ILE A 146 -5.48 2.48 -12.82
N LEU A 147 -6.22 3.14 -11.94
CA LEU A 147 -6.81 2.55 -10.74
C LEU A 147 -8.32 2.39 -10.94
N PHE A 148 -8.80 1.16 -10.91
CA PHE A 148 -10.23 0.89 -10.87
C PHE A 148 -10.72 1.05 -9.43
N THR A 149 -11.40 2.17 -9.17
CA THR A 149 -11.84 2.58 -7.83
C THR A 149 -13.32 2.29 -7.61
N PRO A 150 -13.68 1.13 -7.09
CA PRO A 150 -15.07 0.80 -6.78
C PRO A 150 -15.54 1.56 -5.54
N SER A 151 -16.85 1.55 -5.32
CA SER A 151 -17.38 1.88 -3.99
C SER A 151 -16.87 0.88 -2.95
N CYS A 152 -16.34 1.40 -1.84
CA CYS A 152 -15.94 0.59 -0.70
C CYS A 152 -17.08 0.35 0.30
N GLU A 153 -18.30 0.77 -0.01
CA GLU A 153 -19.48 0.54 0.82
C GLU A 153 -19.68 -0.96 1.06
N GLY A 154 -19.79 -1.37 2.32
CA GLY A 154 -19.90 -2.77 2.72
C GLY A 154 -18.63 -3.61 2.41
N CYS A 155 -17.44 -3.01 2.40
CA CYS A 155 -16.19 -3.73 2.23
C CYS A 155 -15.77 -4.43 3.52
N ASP A 156 -15.47 -5.74 3.45
CA ASP A 156 -15.04 -6.54 4.60
C ASP A 156 -13.70 -6.06 5.21
N VAL A 157 -12.92 -5.32 4.41
CA VAL A 157 -11.62 -4.76 4.85
C VAL A 157 -11.82 -3.49 5.68
N ASP A 158 -13.03 -2.93 5.64
CA ASP A 158 -13.47 -1.75 6.41
C ASP A 158 -12.36 -0.68 6.51
N CYS A 159 -12.02 -0.06 5.39
CA CYS A 159 -11.04 1.03 5.35
C CYS A 159 -11.70 2.29 4.80
N GLU A 160 -11.70 3.34 5.61
CA GLU A 160 -12.10 4.66 5.11
C GLU A 160 -11.15 5.15 4.02
N GLN A 161 -11.72 5.84 3.03
CA GLN A 161 -11.04 6.27 1.82
C GLN A 161 -10.24 7.60 1.89
N PRO A 162 -10.31 8.44 2.95
CA PRO A 162 -9.74 9.78 2.88
C PRO A 162 -8.23 9.80 2.57
N TYR A 163 -7.50 8.80 3.05
CA TYR A 163 -6.06 8.69 2.78
C TYR A 163 -5.76 8.25 1.35
N PHE A 164 -6.61 7.41 0.78
CA PHE A 164 -6.48 7.00 -0.62
C PHE A 164 -6.78 8.17 -1.57
N GLU A 165 -7.84 8.92 -1.32
CA GLU A 165 -8.19 10.11 -2.09
C GLU A 165 -7.11 11.18 -2.01
N GLU A 166 -6.56 11.41 -0.82
CA GLU A 166 -5.44 12.32 -0.60
C GLU A 166 -4.20 11.87 -1.37
N MET A 167 -3.85 10.60 -1.32
CA MET A 167 -2.74 10.02 -2.08
C MET A 167 -2.93 10.19 -3.58
N VAL A 168 -4.13 9.95 -4.10
CA VAL A 168 -4.46 10.15 -5.52
C VAL A 168 -4.31 11.62 -5.92
N ARG A 169 -4.81 12.53 -5.09
CA ARG A 169 -4.71 13.97 -5.32
C ARG A 169 -3.25 14.44 -5.32
N SER A 170 -2.50 14.09 -4.29
CA SER A 170 -1.09 14.45 -4.14
C SER A 170 -0.24 13.88 -5.29
N THR A 171 -0.49 12.63 -5.69
CA THR A 171 0.19 12.02 -6.84
C THR A 171 -0.06 12.79 -8.13
N ARG A 172 -1.31 13.21 -8.40
CA ARG A 172 -1.62 14.02 -9.59
C ARG A 172 -0.90 15.36 -9.57
N GLU A 173 -0.94 16.07 -8.43
CA GLU A 173 -0.26 17.35 -8.27
C GLU A 173 1.26 17.22 -8.52
N LEU A 174 1.91 16.16 -8.02
CA LEU A 174 3.32 15.91 -8.26
C LEU A 174 3.64 15.62 -9.73
N LEU A 175 2.84 14.77 -10.38
CA LEU A 175 3.03 14.44 -11.80
C LEU A 175 2.89 15.69 -12.67
N ASP A 176 1.90 16.54 -12.38
CA ASP A 176 1.67 17.80 -13.09
C ASP A 176 2.82 18.80 -12.85
N LEU A 177 3.27 18.96 -11.58
CA LEU A 177 4.37 19.83 -11.20
C LEU A 177 5.68 19.44 -11.90
N TRP A 178 5.95 18.14 -11.96
CA TRP A 178 7.16 17.62 -12.61
C TRP A 178 7.03 17.47 -14.12
N LYS A 179 5.87 17.78 -14.69
CA LYS A 179 5.57 17.63 -16.12
C LYS A 179 5.91 16.23 -16.64
N ILE A 180 5.60 15.22 -15.85
CA ILE A 180 5.88 13.84 -16.21
C ILE A 180 4.93 13.42 -17.34
N PRO A 181 5.45 12.98 -18.50
CA PRO A 181 4.62 12.48 -19.57
C PRO A 181 3.97 11.16 -19.16
N GLY A 182 2.65 11.13 -19.13
CA GLY A 182 1.88 9.93 -18.79
C GLY A 182 0.50 10.29 -18.30
N THR A 183 -0.32 9.27 -18.12
CA THR A 183 -1.69 9.45 -17.61
C THR A 183 -1.88 8.67 -16.33
N PHE A 184 -2.21 9.37 -15.26
CA PHE A 184 -2.68 8.76 -14.01
C PHE A 184 -4.18 8.96 -13.91
N ALA A 185 -4.95 7.88 -13.95
CA ALA A 185 -6.40 7.89 -13.96
C ALA A 185 -7.00 6.99 -12.88
N THR A 186 -8.14 7.42 -12.36
CA THR A 186 -9.06 6.62 -11.54
C THR A 186 -10.36 6.43 -12.30
N LEU A 187 -10.87 5.22 -12.35
CA LEU A 187 -12.09 4.82 -13.08
C LEU A 187 -13.06 4.11 -12.14
#